data_623d68b551c40cc7bf9c9506ae49b35f
#
_entry.id   623d68b551c40cc7bf9c9506ae49b35f
#
_cell.length_a   1.000
_cell.length_b   1.000
_cell.length_c   1.000
_cell.angle_alpha   90.00
_cell.angle_beta   90.00
_cell.angle_gamma   90.00
#
_symmetry.space_group_name_H-M   'P 1'
#
loop_
_entity.id
_entity.type
_entity.pdbx_description
1 polymer ?
#
loop_
_entity_poly.entity_id
_entity_poly.type
_entity_poly.pdbx_seq_one_letter_code
_entity_poly.pdbx_strand_id
1 'polypeptide(L)'
;MDRLDIEPQFIQTSLRFIRNVNWMLGYTRATVRHLQVFSQRWSQGQTISLLDVATGSADIPMAISQWARRKSFNVRIVGLDRHSLTAGQAHERTLGDSKISIVRGDALSLPFESGSFDYAITNMFIHHLDEADVVQVMREMDRVARRGIIVADLIRNRRAYAWVSFFTLLANRRLRHDARVSVAQAFSESEMLHLRDQANVGYTRYSRHFAHRFVLAGQKG
;
A
#
# COMPACT_ATOMS: atom_id res chain seq x y z
N MET A 1 -12.73 9.01 -2.56
CA MET A 1 -12.22 9.45 -1.25
C MET A 1 -11.40 10.75 -1.34
N ASP A 2 -11.21 11.28 -2.52
CA ASP A 2 -10.30 12.43 -2.77
C ASP A 2 -10.96 13.81 -2.68
N ARG A 3 -12.23 13.91 -2.27
CA ARG A 3 -12.91 15.20 -2.04
C ARG A 3 -12.63 15.67 -0.61
N LEU A 4 -12.13 16.90 -0.48
CA LEU A 4 -11.77 17.55 0.77
C LEU A 4 -12.97 17.79 1.74
N ASP A 5 -14.21 17.54 1.30
CA ASP A 5 -15.46 17.85 2.01
C ASP A 5 -16.22 16.60 2.53
N ILE A 6 -15.54 15.49 2.77
CA ILE A 6 -16.20 14.26 3.23
C ILE A 6 -16.37 14.31 4.75
N GLU A 7 -17.60 14.02 5.24
CA GLU A 7 -17.91 13.95 6.68
C GLU A 7 -16.96 12.98 7.42
N PRO A 8 -16.40 13.39 8.57
CA PRO A 8 -15.46 12.58 9.35
C PRO A 8 -15.97 11.17 9.68
N GLN A 9 -17.25 11.02 9.97
CA GLN A 9 -17.89 9.72 10.27
C GLN A 9 -17.90 8.77 9.07
N PHE A 10 -18.02 9.32 7.86
CA PHE A 10 -17.96 8.51 6.64
C PHE A 10 -16.54 7.99 6.36
N ILE A 11 -15.52 8.82 6.57
CA ILE A 11 -14.11 8.40 6.45
C ILE A 11 -13.83 7.27 7.44
N GLN A 12 -14.23 7.41 8.70
CA GLN A 12 -14.03 6.37 9.72
C GLN A 12 -14.70 5.04 9.36
N THR A 13 -15.93 5.09 8.86
CA THR A 13 -16.68 3.88 8.48
C THR A 13 -16.02 3.21 7.26
N SER A 14 -15.63 4.00 6.28
CA SER A 14 -14.94 3.51 5.07
C SER A 14 -13.57 2.91 5.39
N LEU A 15 -12.76 3.56 6.20
CA LEU A 15 -11.46 3.04 6.63
C LEU A 15 -11.60 1.76 7.46
N ARG A 16 -12.60 1.67 8.34
CA ARG A 16 -12.89 0.44 9.09
C ARG A 16 -13.28 -0.72 8.17
N PHE A 17 -14.08 -0.44 7.15
CA PHE A 17 -14.47 -1.44 6.17
C PHE A 17 -13.26 -1.88 5.31
N ILE A 18 -12.51 -0.94 4.75
CA ILE A 18 -11.30 -1.21 3.97
C ILE A 18 -10.32 -2.07 4.79
N ARG A 19 -10.12 -1.75 6.06
CA ARG A 19 -9.30 -2.53 6.98
C ARG A 19 -9.76 -3.98 7.09
N ASN A 20 -11.07 -4.20 7.33
CA ASN A 20 -11.61 -5.55 7.47
C ASN A 20 -11.46 -6.35 6.17
N VAL A 21 -11.70 -5.71 5.04
CA VAL A 21 -11.48 -6.28 3.70
C VAL A 21 -10.00 -6.60 3.49
N ASN A 22 -9.09 -5.70 3.83
CA ASN A 22 -7.65 -5.91 3.70
C ASN A 22 -7.16 -7.07 4.55
N TRP A 23 -7.67 -7.19 5.78
CA TRP A 23 -7.34 -8.31 6.67
C TRP A 23 -7.90 -9.63 6.16
N MET A 24 -9.21 -9.69 5.84
CA MET A 24 -9.89 -10.89 5.35
C MET A 24 -9.31 -11.39 4.03
N LEU A 25 -8.98 -10.48 3.15
CA LEU A 25 -8.54 -10.79 1.79
C LEU A 25 -7.02 -10.94 1.68
N GLY A 26 -6.25 -10.77 2.76
CA GLY A 26 -4.83 -11.10 2.84
C GLY A 26 -3.85 -10.10 2.21
N TYR A 27 -4.22 -8.80 2.03
CA TYR A 27 -3.30 -7.77 1.53
C TYR A 27 -2.06 -7.64 2.39
N THR A 28 -2.28 -7.48 3.67
CA THR A 28 -1.22 -7.42 4.66
C THR A 28 -0.28 -8.63 4.59
N ARG A 29 -0.85 -9.83 4.38
CA ARG A 29 -0.05 -11.06 4.26
C ARG A 29 0.81 -11.08 3.01
N ALA A 30 0.29 -10.59 1.88
CA ALA A 30 1.06 -10.54 0.63
C ALA A 30 2.28 -9.61 0.77
N THR A 31 2.09 -8.40 1.29
CA THR A 31 3.17 -7.43 1.53
C THR A 31 4.21 -7.97 2.51
N VAL A 32 3.77 -8.51 3.66
CA VAL A 32 4.67 -9.10 4.66
C VAL A 32 5.43 -10.30 4.10
N ARG A 33 4.82 -11.12 3.23
CA ARG A 33 5.52 -12.23 2.57
C ARG A 33 6.65 -11.76 1.66
N HIS A 34 6.46 -10.67 0.91
CA HIS A 34 7.53 -10.09 0.10
C HIS A 34 8.65 -9.52 0.98
N LEU A 35 8.31 -8.81 2.07
CA LEU A 35 9.31 -8.36 3.04
C LEU A 35 10.06 -9.53 3.70
N GLN A 36 9.39 -10.66 3.96
CA GLN A 36 10.04 -11.87 4.47
C GLN A 36 11.06 -12.44 3.48
N VAL A 37 10.78 -12.39 2.17
CA VAL A 37 11.77 -12.76 1.15
C VAL A 37 12.93 -11.76 1.16
N PHE A 38 12.65 -10.46 1.22
CA PHE A 38 13.67 -9.41 1.26
C PHE A 38 14.54 -9.49 2.51
N SER A 39 13.97 -9.91 3.64
CA SER A 39 14.68 -10.03 4.91
C SER A 39 15.79 -11.09 4.93
N GLN A 40 15.80 -11.99 3.94
CA GLN A 40 16.91 -12.95 3.79
C GLN A 40 18.26 -12.26 3.48
N ARG A 41 18.20 -10.99 3.02
CA ARG A 41 19.39 -10.16 2.74
C ARG A 41 19.67 -9.12 3.84
N TRP A 42 18.95 -9.18 4.97
CA TRP A 42 19.16 -8.25 6.06
C TRP A 42 20.25 -8.77 7.01
N SER A 43 21.13 -7.87 7.43
CA SER A 43 22.16 -8.21 8.41
C SER A 43 21.57 -8.26 9.82
N GLN A 44 22.10 -9.13 10.65
CA GLN A 44 21.71 -9.23 12.06
C GLN A 44 21.96 -7.89 12.77
N GLY A 45 21.00 -7.44 13.57
CA GLY A 45 21.08 -6.16 14.29
C GLY A 45 20.83 -4.91 13.45
N GLN A 46 20.70 -5.04 12.13
CA GLN A 46 20.41 -3.91 11.24
C GLN A 46 19.01 -3.35 11.51
N THR A 47 18.90 -2.01 11.57
CA THR A 47 17.62 -1.33 11.56
C THR A 47 17.18 -1.10 10.11
N ILE A 48 16.00 -1.60 9.74
CA ILE A 48 15.41 -1.43 8.42
C ILE A 48 14.39 -0.31 8.45
N SER A 49 14.58 0.68 7.58
CA SER A 49 13.67 1.82 7.41
C SER A 49 12.69 1.58 6.27
N LEU A 50 11.41 1.81 6.55
CA LEU A 50 10.29 1.54 5.63
C LEU A 50 9.43 2.79 5.49
N LEU A 51 9.05 3.13 4.25
CA LEU A 51 8.03 4.13 3.96
C LEU A 51 6.77 3.42 3.46
N ASP A 52 5.62 3.68 4.07
CA ASP A 52 4.30 3.24 3.59
C ASP A 52 3.58 4.43 2.98
N VAL A 53 3.47 4.45 1.66
CA VAL A 53 2.88 5.54 0.87
C VAL A 53 1.38 5.35 0.75
N ALA A 54 0.60 6.38 1.04
CA ALA A 54 -0.85 6.35 1.19
C ALA A 54 -1.28 5.34 2.28
N THR A 55 -0.74 5.53 3.49
CA THR A 55 -0.84 4.57 4.60
C THR A 55 -2.26 4.33 5.10
N GLY A 56 -3.20 5.20 4.76
CA GLY A 56 -4.59 5.06 5.21
C GLY A 56 -4.69 4.99 6.73
N SER A 57 -5.25 3.92 7.24
CA SER A 57 -5.38 3.67 8.68
C SER A 57 -4.17 3.00 9.34
N ALA A 58 -3.01 3.01 8.71
CA ALA A 58 -1.73 2.41 9.14
C ALA A 58 -1.80 0.89 9.40
N ASP A 59 -2.67 0.18 8.70
CA ASP A 59 -2.82 -1.28 8.88
C ASP A 59 -1.56 -2.05 8.45
N ILE A 60 -0.93 -1.60 7.37
CA ILE A 60 0.30 -2.20 6.84
C ILE A 60 1.49 -1.92 7.78
N PRO A 61 1.77 -0.67 8.21
CA PRO A 61 2.77 -0.38 9.22
C PRO A 61 2.63 -1.22 10.49
N MET A 62 1.42 -1.31 11.05
CA MET A 62 1.14 -2.10 12.26
C MET A 62 1.43 -3.59 12.07
N ALA A 63 1.03 -4.15 10.93
CA ALA A 63 1.28 -5.55 10.63
C ALA A 63 2.77 -5.85 10.40
N ILE A 64 3.49 -4.95 9.74
CA ILE A 64 4.94 -5.06 9.54
C ILE A 64 5.65 -4.96 10.90
N SER A 65 5.28 -4.02 11.75
CA SER A 65 5.86 -3.89 13.09
C SER A 65 5.62 -5.14 13.93
N GLN A 66 4.41 -5.71 13.91
CA GLN A 66 4.10 -6.94 14.61
C GLN A 66 4.87 -8.15 14.07
N TRP A 67 5.00 -8.27 12.74
CA TRP A 67 5.81 -9.31 12.10
C TRP A 67 7.29 -9.17 12.47
N ALA A 68 7.85 -7.97 12.40
CA ALA A 68 9.23 -7.68 12.72
C ALA A 68 9.56 -8.03 14.17
N ARG A 69 8.66 -7.71 15.13
CA ARG A 69 8.80 -8.10 16.55
C ARG A 69 8.88 -9.62 16.69
N ARG A 70 8.00 -10.38 16.03
CA ARG A 70 8.01 -11.85 16.09
C ARG A 70 9.26 -12.49 15.49
N LYS A 71 9.94 -11.77 14.59
CA LYS A 71 11.16 -12.21 13.91
C LYS A 71 12.43 -11.57 14.49
N SER A 72 12.31 -10.80 15.56
CA SER A 72 13.41 -10.06 16.19
C SER A 72 14.15 -9.11 15.24
N PHE A 73 13.42 -8.56 14.24
CA PHE A 73 13.95 -7.54 13.35
C PHE A 73 13.74 -6.13 13.93
N ASN A 74 14.76 -5.29 13.78
CA ASN A 74 14.64 -3.86 14.04
C ASN A 74 14.06 -3.17 12.81
N VAL A 75 12.90 -2.49 12.98
CA VAL A 75 12.29 -1.69 11.90
C VAL A 75 11.94 -0.30 12.39
N ARG A 76 12.02 0.67 11.50
CA ARG A 76 11.43 2.00 11.63
C ARG A 76 10.52 2.23 10.43
N ILE A 77 9.28 2.62 10.68
CA ILE A 77 8.27 2.72 9.66
C ILE A 77 7.70 4.14 9.67
N VAL A 78 7.71 4.79 8.52
CA VAL A 78 7.01 6.05 8.31
C VAL A 78 5.80 5.76 7.44
N GLY A 79 4.59 6.08 7.91
CA GLY A 79 3.38 6.09 7.12
C GLY A 79 3.13 7.51 6.60
N LEU A 80 2.90 7.66 5.30
CA LEU A 80 2.59 8.93 4.69
C LEU A 80 1.18 8.90 4.12
N ASP A 81 0.38 9.93 4.42
CA ASP A 81 -0.93 10.13 3.81
C ASP A 81 -1.17 11.62 3.52
N ARG A 82 -1.86 11.91 2.42
CA ARG A 82 -2.17 13.29 2.01
C ARG A 82 -3.29 13.90 2.85
N HIS A 83 -4.27 13.07 3.19
CA HIS A 83 -5.49 13.53 3.85
C HIS A 83 -5.29 13.69 5.36
N SER A 84 -5.50 14.91 5.89
CA SER A 84 -5.23 15.24 7.29
C SER A 84 -5.99 14.39 8.30
N LEU A 85 -7.28 14.10 8.04
CA LEU A 85 -8.10 13.26 8.93
C LEU A 85 -7.61 11.80 8.93
N THR A 86 -7.23 11.27 7.76
CA THR A 86 -6.68 9.93 7.63
C THR A 86 -5.34 9.80 8.36
N ALA A 87 -4.43 10.75 8.14
CA ALA A 87 -3.14 10.80 8.84
C ALA A 87 -3.31 10.96 10.35
N GLY A 88 -4.27 11.78 10.80
CA GLY A 88 -4.61 11.92 12.22
C GLY A 88 -5.08 10.60 12.85
N GLN A 89 -5.99 9.89 12.20
CA GLN A 89 -6.46 8.58 12.65
C GLN A 89 -5.35 7.52 12.67
N ALA A 90 -4.49 7.52 11.64
CA ALA A 90 -3.33 6.64 11.59
C ALA A 90 -2.39 6.93 12.77
N HIS A 91 -2.14 8.19 13.06
CA HIS A 91 -1.31 8.62 14.19
C HIS A 91 -1.89 8.13 15.52
N GLU A 92 -3.17 8.40 15.80
CA GLU A 92 -3.83 7.94 17.02
C GLU A 92 -3.74 6.41 17.19
N ARG A 93 -3.91 5.66 16.13
CA ARG A 93 -3.83 4.18 16.17
C ARG A 93 -2.44 3.65 16.41
N THR A 94 -1.42 4.41 16.09
CA THR A 94 -0.01 3.98 16.20
C THR A 94 0.71 4.54 17.42
N LEU A 95 0.06 5.37 18.24
CA LEU A 95 0.65 5.99 19.45
C LEU A 95 1.35 5.00 20.41
N GLY A 96 0.87 3.76 20.47
CA GLY A 96 1.47 2.69 21.31
C GLY A 96 2.66 1.97 20.68
N ASP A 97 3.08 2.33 19.46
CA ASP A 97 4.19 1.69 18.75
C ASP A 97 5.24 2.70 18.32
N SER A 98 6.26 2.87 19.13
CA SER A 98 7.38 3.82 18.91
C SER A 98 8.18 3.58 17.61
N LYS A 99 7.93 2.47 16.92
CA LYS A 99 8.57 2.15 15.62
C LYS A 99 7.84 2.76 14.43
N ILE A 100 6.63 3.30 14.63
CA ILE A 100 5.79 3.86 13.59
C ILE A 100 5.62 5.36 13.81
N SER A 101 5.88 6.14 12.77
CA SER A 101 5.62 7.58 12.72
C SER A 101 4.71 7.87 11.54
N ILE A 102 3.78 8.83 11.70
CA ILE A 102 2.87 9.23 10.63
C ILE A 102 3.17 10.67 10.22
N VAL A 103 3.27 10.90 8.92
CA VAL A 103 3.51 12.23 8.34
C VAL A 103 2.46 12.55 7.27
N ARG A 104 2.19 13.84 7.09
CA ARG A 104 1.39 14.33 5.95
C ARG A 104 2.30 14.60 4.77
N GLY A 105 1.90 14.14 3.58
CA GLY A 105 2.65 14.39 2.35
C GLY A 105 1.91 13.93 1.11
N ASP A 106 2.41 14.36 -0.04
CA ASP A 106 1.89 13.95 -1.35
C ASP A 106 2.74 12.80 -1.90
N ALA A 107 2.08 11.74 -2.36
CA ALA A 107 2.74 10.58 -2.97
C ALA A 107 3.41 10.93 -4.32
N LEU A 108 2.92 11.97 -5.00
CA LEU A 108 3.48 12.46 -6.27
C LEU A 108 4.77 13.27 -6.09
N SER A 109 5.04 13.73 -4.86
CA SER A 109 6.25 14.51 -4.50
C SER A 109 6.60 14.20 -3.05
N LEU A 110 7.28 13.08 -2.82
CA LEU A 110 7.61 12.61 -1.48
C LEU A 110 8.59 13.56 -0.78
N PRO A 111 8.28 14.07 0.44
CA PRO A 111 9.09 15.07 1.13
C PRO A 111 10.32 14.45 1.82
N PHE A 112 11.01 13.56 1.12
CA PHE A 112 12.17 12.84 1.62
C PHE A 112 13.30 12.88 0.60
N GLU A 113 14.53 12.85 1.07
CA GLU A 113 15.71 12.76 0.22
C GLU A 113 15.81 11.38 -0.48
N SER A 114 16.55 11.33 -1.58
CA SER A 114 16.83 10.07 -2.28
C SER A 114 17.53 9.08 -1.36
N GLY A 115 17.05 7.83 -1.37
CA GLY A 115 17.64 6.76 -0.55
C GLY A 115 17.43 6.89 0.96
N SER A 116 16.45 7.70 1.42
CA SER A 116 16.15 7.87 2.86
C SER A 116 15.64 6.59 3.53
N PHE A 117 15.05 5.69 2.77
CA PHE A 117 14.48 4.44 3.27
C PHE A 117 15.14 3.22 2.65
N ASP A 118 15.10 2.09 3.35
CA ASP A 118 15.48 0.81 2.75
C ASP A 118 14.46 0.37 1.71
N TYR A 119 13.18 0.47 2.05
CA TYR A 119 12.07 0.10 1.15
C TYR A 119 10.94 1.11 1.19
N ALA A 120 10.29 1.32 0.04
CA ALA A 120 9.03 2.02 -0.05
C ALA A 120 7.91 1.04 -0.47
N ILE A 121 6.77 1.16 0.19
CA ILE A 121 5.64 0.26 0.05
C ILE A 121 4.38 1.09 -0.24
N THR A 122 3.49 0.58 -1.06
CA THR A 122 2.13 1.10 -1.16
C THR A 122 1.13 -0.03 -1.35
N ASN A 123 -0.06 0.13 -0.77
CA ASN A 123 -1.11 -0.87 -0.83
C ASN A 123 -2.47 -0.23 -1.09
N MET A 124 -3.24 -0.78 -2.04
CA MET A 124 -4.62 -0.34 -2.31
C MET A 124 -4.75 1.15 -2.57
N PHE A 125 -3.87 1.71 -3.36
CA PHE A 125 -3.79 3.14 -3.61
C PHE A 125 -3.75 3.49 -5.09
N ILE A 126 -2.92 2.79 -5.89
CA ILE A 126 -2.64 3.22 -7.27
C ILE A 126 -3.85 3.13 -8.19
N HIS A 127 -4.85 2.31 -7.86
CA HIS A 127 -6.12 2.25 -8.62
C HIS A 127 -6.97 3.52 -8.52
N HIS A 128 -6.60 4.48 -7.68
CA HIS A 128 -7.22 5.81 -7.58
C HIS A 128 -6.54 6.86 -8.48
N LEU A 129 -5.43 6.51 -9.11
CA LEU A 129 -4.58 7.40 -9.88
C LEU A 129 -4.74 7.16 -11.38
N ASP A 130 -4.45 8.16 -12.19
CA ASP A 130 -4.24 7.97 -13.62
C ASP A 130 -2.85 7.37 -13.91
N GLU A 131 -2.61 6.99 -15.16
CA GLU A 131 -1.37 6.32 -15.58
C GLU A 131 -0.12 7.17 -15.33
N ALA A 132 -0.20 8.47 -15.59
CA ALA A 132 0.93 9.39 -15.38
C ALA A 132 1.28 9.53 -13.90
N ASP A 133 0.27 9.63 -13.05
CA ASP A 133 0.43 9.69 -11.60
C ASP A 133 0.97 8.38 -11.02
N VAL A 134 0.54 7.22 -11.53
CA VAL A 134 1.10 5.91 -11.13
C VAL A 134 2.59 5.82 -11.45
N VAL A 135 2.99 6.26 -12.65
CA VAL A 135 4.41 6.30 -13.04
C VAL A 135 5.19 7.23 -12.13
N GLN A 136 4.63 8.42 -11.82
CA GLN A 136 5.28 9.39 -10.94
C GLN A 136 5.42 8.84 -9.50
N VAL A 137 4.38 8.24 -8.94
CA VAL A 137 4.45 7.60 -7.60
C VAL A 137 5.51 6.50 -7.57
N MET A 138 5.58 5.63 -8.58
CA MET A 138 6.59 4.59 -8.62
C MET A 138 8.01 5.16 -8.72
N ARG A 139 8.21 6.24 -9.48
CA ARG A 139 9.51 6.95 -9.53
C ARG A 139 9.90 7.56 -8.19
N GLU A 140 8.97 8.21 -7.52
CA GLU A 140 9.20 8.78 -6.19
C GLU A 140 9.50 7.70 -5.15
N MET A 141 8.75 6.60 -5.15
CA MET A 141 9.02 5.44 -4.30
C MET A 141 10.41 4.86 -4.57
N ASP A 142 10.79 4.74 -5.83
CA ASP A 142 12.12 4.26 -6.22
C ASP A 142 13.22 5.24 -5.82
N ARG A 143 13.00 6.54 -5.99
CA ARG A 143 13.95 7.58 -5.59
C ARG A 143 14.27 7.54 -4.10
N VAL A 144 13.25 7.41 -3.26
CA VAL A 144 13.43 7.42 -1.79
C VAL A 144 13.87 6.08 -1.23
N ALA A 145 13.68 4.98 -1.96
CA ALA A 145 14.05 3.63 -1.54
C ALA A 145 15.44 3.24 -2.06
N ARG A 146 16.38 2.92 -1.18
CA ARG A 146 17.73 2.48 -1.57
C ARG A 146 17.81 1.00 -1.94
N ARG A 147 16.89 0.15 -1.43
CA ARG A 147 16.95 -1.31 -1.64
C ARG A 147 15.82 -1.86 -2.51
N GLY A 148 14.68 -1.21 -2.59
CA GLY A 148 13.58 -1.69 -3.42
C GLY A 148 12.20 -1.21 -3.02
N ILE A 149 11.21 -1.61 -3.82
CA ILE A 149 9.82 -1.20 -3.63
C ILE A 149 8.86 -2.39 -3.63
N ILE A 150 7.69 -2.18 -3.02
CA ILE A 150 6.55 -3.10 -3.05
C ILE A 150 5.30 -2.30 -3.38
N VAL A 151 4.66 -2.60 -4.51
CA VAL A 151 3.37 -2.04 -4.91
C VAL A 151 2.36 -3.16 -4.94
N ALA A 152 1.33 -3.10 -4.10
CA ALA A 152 0.29 -4.12 -4.01
C ALA A 152 -1.09 -3.51 -4.25
N ASP A 153 -1.84 -4.04 -5.24
CA ASP A 153 -3.16 -3.51 -5.57
C ASP A 153 -4.08 -4.55 -6.21
N LEU A 154 -5.28 -4.11 -6.57
CA LEU A 154 -6.30 -4.88 -7.28
C LEU A 154 -5.87 -5.15 -8.73
N ILE A 155 -6.34 -6.28 -9.27
CA ILE A 155 -6.23 -6.58 -10.71
C ILE A 155 -7.58 -6.28 -11.37
N ARG A 156 -7.59 -5.49 -12.44
CA ARG A 156 -8.76 -5.32 -13.29
C ARG A 156 -8.95 -6.55 -14.17
N ASN A 157 -9.96 -7.37 -13.84
CA ASN A 157 -10.42 -8.42 -14.71
C ASN A 157 -11.89 -8.78 -14.43
N ARG A 158 -12.55 -9.46 -15.38
CA ARG A 158 -13.98 -9.83 -15.28
C ARG A 158 -14.27 -10.72 -14.06
N ARG A 159 -13.37 -11.61 -13.71
CA ARG A 159 -13.52 -12.52 -12.54
C ARG A 159 -13.45 -11.75 -11.23
N ALA A 160 -12.52 -10.77 -11.11
CA ALA A 160 -12.43 -9.89 -9.96
C ALA A 160 -13.71 -9.07 -9.77
N TYR A 161 -14.28 -8.55 -10.87
CA TYR A 161 -15.51 -7.79 -10.83
C TYR A 161 -16.71 -8.66 -10.40
N ALA A 162 -16.83 -9.86 -10.94
CA ALA A 162 -17.88 -10.82 -10.55
C ALA A 162 -17.72 -11.24 -9.06
N TRP A 163 -16.50 -11.51 -8.64
CA TRP A 163 -16.18 -11.91 -7.28
C TRP A 163 -16.51 -10.81 -6.27
N VAL A 164 -16.06 -9.57 -6.48
CA VAL A 164 -16.36 -8.45 -5.59
C VAL A 164 -17.86 -8.14 -5.57
N SER A 165 -18.54 -8.26 -6.72
CA SER A 165 -20.00 -8.07 -6.81
C SER A 165 -20.75 -9.09 -5.97
N PHE A 166 -20.34 -10.35 -5.96
CA PHE A 166 -20.94 -11.41 -5.16
C PHE A 166 -20.68 -11.20 -3.65
N PHE A 167 -19.45 -10.95 -3.26
CA PHE A 167 -19.10 -10.78 -1.84
C PHE A 167 -19.64 -9.50 -1.20
N THR A 168 -19.99 -8.50 -2.01
CA THR A 168 -20.60 -7.26 -1.52
C THR A 168 -22.11 -7.22 -1.63
N LEU A 169 -22.78 -8.33 -2.01
CA LEU A 169 -24.24 -8.37 -2.18
C LEU A 169 -25.00 -7.93 -0.92
N LEU A 170 -24.53 -8.33 0.26
CA LEU A 170 -25.13 -8.00 1.56
C LEU A 170 -24.60 -6.68 2.12
N ALA A 171 -23.66 -6.01 1.46
CA ALA A 171 -23.17 -4.71 1.86
C ALA A 171 -24.17 -3.60 1.48
N ASN A 172 -24.08 -2.44 2.15
CA ASN A 172 -24.89 -1.29 1.79
C ASN A 172 -24.61 -0.84 0.33
N ARG A 173 -25.57 -0.14 -0.28
CA ARG A 173 -25.53 0.24 -1.70
C ARG A 173 -24.27 1.04 -2.08
N ARG A 174 -23.83 1.95 -1.19
CA ARG A 174 -22.66 2.82 -1.42
C ARG A 174 -21.37 2.00 -1.43
N LEU A 175 -21.20 1.15 -0.43
CA LEU A 175 -20.03 0.29 -0.31
C LEU A 175 -19.88 -0.71 -1.47
N ARG A 176 -21.01 -1.28 -1.91
CA ARG A 176 -21.07 -2.15 -3.09
C ARG A 176 -20.66 -1.40 -4.37
N HIS A 177 -21.11 -0.15 -4.51
CA HIS A 177 -20.73 0.71 -5.63
C HIS A 177 -19.22 0.98 -5.61
N ASP A 178 -18.69 1.46 -4.48
CA ASP A 178 -17.28 1.81 -4.32
C ASP A 178 -16.36 0.60 -4.59
N ALA A 179 -16.70 -0.58 -4.09
CA ALA A 179 -15.93 -1.80 -4.33
C ALA A 179 -15.88 -2.20 -5.81
N ARG A 180 -16.98 -2.03 -6.55
CA ARG A 180 -17.03 -2.29 -8.00
C ARG A 180 -16.24 -1.26 -8.80
N VAL A 181 -16.34 0.01 -8.43
CA VAL A 181 -15.59 1.11 -9.05
C VAL A 181 -14.10 0.90 -8.86
N SER A 182 -13.64 0.54 -7.65
CA SER A 182 -12.23 0.24 -7.39
C SER A 182 -11.68 -0.86 -8.30
N VAL A 183 -12.42 -1.96 -8.51
CA VAL A 183 -11.99 -3.02 -9.44
C VAL A 183 -12.02 -2.55 -10.89
N ALA A 184 -12.99 -1.72 -11.27
CA ALA A 184 -13.10 -1.19 -12.64
C ALA A 184 -11.97 -0.20 -12.97
N GLN A 185 -11.53 0.58 -11.99
CA GLN A 185 -10.42 1.55 -12.09
C GLN A 185 -9.03 0.92 -11.93
N ALA A 186 -8.94 -0.30 -11.39
CA ALA A 186 -7.67 -1.00 -11.24
C ALA A 186 -7.01 -1.27 -12.61
N PHE A 187 -5.73 -1.57 -12.59
CA PHE A 187 -4.95 -1.87 -13.80
C PHE A 187 -4.95 -3.37 -14.10
N SER A 188 -4.91 -3.71 -15.38
CA SER A 188 -4.60 -5.07 -15.85
C SER A 188 -3.10 -5.36 -15.68
N GLU A 189 -2.71 -6.62 -15.80
CA GLU A 189 -1.30 -7.00 -15.73
C GLU A 189 -0.45 -6.34 -16.81
N SER A 190 -0.95 -6.30 -18.06
CA SER A 190 -0.23 -5.69 -19.19
C SER A 190 -0.01 -4.19 -19.00
N GLU A 191 -1.04 -3.48 -18.53
CA GLU A 191 -0.93 -2.06 -18.21
C GLU A 191 0.07 -1.84 -17.07
N MET A 192 -0.01 -2.63 -16.01
CA MET A 192 0.89 -2.47 -14.86
C MET A 192 2.36 -2.75 -15.22
N LEU A 193 2.61 -3.72 -16.10
CA LEU A 193 3.97 -3.99 -16.61
C LEU A 193 4.46 -2.85 -17.50
N HIS A 194 3.59 -2.25 -18.32
CA HIS A 194 3.94 -1.08 -19.12
C HIS A 194 4.28 0.14 -18.24
N LEU A 195 3.45 0.43 -17.24
CA LEU A 195 3.70 1.53 -16.28
C LEU A 195 4.99 1.31 -15.47
N ARG A 196 5.28 0.06 -15.07
CA ARG A 196 6.54 -0.33 -14.45
C ARG A 196 7.75 0.05 -15.29
N ASP A 197 7.68 -0.26 -16.59
CA ASP A 197 8.78 0.00 -17.51
C ASP A 197 8.93 1.51 -17.78
N GLN A 198 7.83 2.26 -17.89
CA GLN A 198 7.86 3.73 -17.97
C GLN A 198 8.43 4.38 -16.70
N ALA A 199 8.19 3.79 -15.53
CA ALA A 199 8.74 4.28 -14.27
C ALA A 199 10.22 3.93 -14.05
N ASN A 200 10.82 3.11 -14.94
CA ASN A 200 12.20 2.58 -14.83
C ASN A 200 12.43 1.71 -13.59
N VAL A 201 11.40 1.00 -13.12
CA VAL A 201 11.50 0.06 -11.99
C VAL A 201 11.46 -1.41 -12.45
N GLY A 202 12.05 -1.70 -13.60
CA GLY A 202 12.06 -3.02 -14.25
C GLY A 202 12.72 -4.14 -13.45
N TYR A 203 13.45 -3.82 -12.37
CA TYR A 203 13.98 -4.81 -11.43
C TYR A 203 12.87 -5.46 -10.58
N THR A 204 11.67 -4.90 -10.56
CA THR A 204 10.51 -5.47 -9.87
C THR A 204 9.86 -6.58 -10.69
N ARG A 205 9.29 -7.57 -9.98
CA ARG A 205 8.57 -8.70 -10.59
C ARG A 205 7.10 -8.65 -10.21
N TYR A 206 6.27 -8.90 -11.20
CA TYR A 206 4.82 -9.00 -11.01
C TYR A 206 4.45 -10.40 -10.51
N SER A 207 3.62 -10.47 -9.49
CA SER A 207 3.07 -11.72 -8.97
C SER A 207 1.58 -11.59 -8.67
N ARG A 208 0.80 -12.64 -8.99
CA ARG A 208 -0.63 -12.69 -8.67
C ARG A 208 -0.85 -13.33 -7.31
N HIS A 209 -1.77 -12.75 -6.55
CA HIS A 209 -2.13 -13.23 -5.22
C HIS A 209 -3.63 -13.55 -5.12
N PHE A 210 -4.01 -14.23 -4.04
CA PHE A 210 -5.40 -14.56 -3.74
C PHE A 210 -6.31 -13.33 -3.78
N ALA A 211 -7.59 -13.53 -4.12
CA ALA A 211 -8.62 -12.50 -4.22
C ALA A 211 -8.33 -11.41 -5.28
N HIS A 212 -7.85 -11.84 -6.45
CA HIS A 212 -7.64 -10.98 -7.63
C HIS A 212 -6.77 -9.75 -7.36
N ARG A 213 -5.56 -10.00 -6.89
CA ARG A 213 -4.56 -8.99 -6.55
C ARG A 213 -3.24 -9.25 -7.21
N PHE A 214 -2.47 -8.19 -7.35
CA PHE A 214 -1.07 -8.32 -7.72
C PHE A 214 -0.15 -7.71 -6.65
N VAL A 215 1.07 -8.13 -6.67
CA VAL A 215 2.20 -7.45 -6.04
C VAL A 215 3.28 -7.29 -7.08
N LEU A 216 3.72 -6.06 -7.27
CA LEU A 216 4.91 -5.70 -8.02
C LEU A 216 5.99 -5.39 -7.01
N ALA A 217 7.01 -6.25 -6.89
CA ALA A 217 8.02 -6.12 -5.86
C ALA A 217 9.40 -6.51 -6.37
N GLY A 218 10.43 -5.82 -5.90
CA GLY A 218 11.82 -6.11 -6.26
C GLY A 218 12.81 -5.45 -5.34
N GLN A 219 14.04 -5.99 -5.36
CA GLN A 219 15.20 -5.39 -4.72
C GLN A 219 16.19 -4.93 -5.78
N LYS A 220 16.75 -3.75 -5.58
CA LYS A 220 17.88 -3.22 -6.34
C LYS A 220 19.10 -4.10 -6.10
N GLY A 221 19.89 -4.28 -7.12
CA GLY A 221 21.13 -5.05 -7.06
C GLY A 221 22.21 -4.42 -6.20
#